data_4f7a9570bbac290b09f51574c9e89057
#
_entry.id   4f7a9570bbac290b09f51574c9e89057
#
_cell.length_a   1.000
_cell.length_b   1.000
_cell.length_c   1.000
_cell.angle_alpha   90.00
_cell.angle_beta   90.00
_cell.angle_gamma   90.00
#
_symmetry.space_group_name_H-M   'P 1'
#
loop_
_entity.id
_entity.type
_entity.pdbx_description
1 polymer ?
#
loop_
_entity_poly.entity_id
_entity_poly.type
_entity_poly.pdbx_seq_one_letter_code
_entity_poly.pdbx_strand_id
1 'polypeptide(L)'
;LNVAAGCFARQSYPATSMNDIAAACGTSKARLYHYYDSKDAILFELLERYTQRLLVIIGQVQATAHRQALDERATLHALIRAFLREYESSATRHAALLASTQFLGDEQRGVILDRQRDVVSAVTRFLRRAYPERVDARNQTAITMTLFGMINWTFTWLRPDGPLSYDAFADEVIALLERGLSTPLATASPQ
;
A
#
# COMPACT_ATOMS: atom_id res chain seq x y z
N LEU A 1 16.28 4.17 7.78
CA LEU A 1 14.82 4.31 7.63
C LEU A 1 14.05 3.10 8.18
N ASN A 2 14.43 1.85 7.91
CA ASN A 2 13.70 0.66 8.40
C ASN A 2 13.63 0.60 9.93
N VAL A 3 14.72 0.96 10.63
CA VAL A 3 14.73 1.02 12.10
C VAL A 3 13.77 2.10 12.61
N ALA A 4 13.75 3.28 11.97
CA ALA A 4 12.81 4.35 12.32
C ALA A 4 11.36 3.93 12.10
N ALA A 5 11.05 3.25 10.98
CA ALA A 5 9.73 2.68 10.73
C ALA A 5 9.31 1.71 11.84
N GLY A 6 10.23 0.85 12.31
CA GLY A 6 10.01 -0.03 13.44
C GLY A 6 9.73 0.72 14.75
N CYS A 7 10.42 1.84 15.02
CA CYS A 7 10.12 2.69 16.18
C CYS A 7 8.72 3.30 16.08
N PHE A 8 8.35 3.86 14.93
CA PHE A 8 7.04 4.45 14.70
C PHE A 8 5.90 3.41 14.82
N ALA A 9 6.12 2.20 14.34
CA ALA A 9 5.14 1.12 14.44
C ALA A 9 4.92 0.63 15.88
N ARG A 10 5.99 0.56 16.70
CA ARG A 10 5.89 0.06 18.08
C ARG A 10 5.38 1.08 19.08
N GLN A 11 5.80 2.34 18.96
CA GLN A 11 5.56 3.39 19.96
C GLN A 11 4.62 4.48 19.47
N SER A 12 4.17 4.41 18.22
CA SER A 12 3.55 5.49 17.45
C SER A 12 4.52 6.63 17.10
N TYR A 13 4.20 7.39 16.04
CA TYR A 13 5.01 8.52 15.61
C TYR A 13 5.13 9.62 16.71
N PRO A 14 4.03 10.06 17.36
CA PRO A 14 4.14 11.11 18.38
C PRO A 14 5.03 10.74 19.57
N ALA A 15 4.98 9.50 20.02
CA ALA A 15 5.74 9.03 21.18
C ALA A 15 7.21 8.73 20.88
N THR A 16 7.60 8.57 19.60
CA THR A 16 8.98 8.30 19.21
C THR A 16 9.80 9.60 19.16
N SER A 17 10.97 9.61 19.80
CA SER A 17 11.92 10.72 19.75
C SER A 17 13.12 10.42 18.85
N MET A 18 13.89 11.46 18.47
CA MET A 18 15.18 11.31 17.79
C MET A 18 16.20 10.48 18.61
N ASN A 19 16.11 10.55 19.95
CA ASN A 19 16.96 9.73 20.83
C ASN A 19 16.61 8.24 20.71
N ASP A 20 15.32 7.90 20.67
CA ASP A 20 14.86 6.51 20.52
C ASP A 20 15.31 5.92 19.20
N ILE A 21 15.20 6.71 18.12
CA ILE A 21 15.68 6.29 16.79
C ILE A 21 17.19 6.10 16.79
N ALA A 22 17.96 7.03 17.37
CA ALA A 22 19.42 6.93 17.45
C ALA A 22 19.85 5.69 18.24
N ALA A 23 19.24 5.46 19.41
CA ALA A 23 19.49 4.29 20.24
C ALA A 23 19.17 2.99 19.50
N ALA A 24 18.02 2.93 18.84
CA ALA A 24 17.61 1.77 18.05
C ALA A 24 18.54 1.51 16.83
N CYS A 25 19.16 2.57 16.27
CA CYS A 25 20.15 2.47 15.21
C CYS A 25 21.56 2.13 15.72
N GLY A 26 21.79 2.02 17.02
CA GLY A 26 23.14 1.85 17.59
C GLY A 26 24.07 3.04 17.31
N THR A 27 23.54 4.26 17.23
CA THR A 27 24.29 5.47 16.90
C THR A 27 24.02 6.60 17.89
N SER A 28 24.84 7.67 17.82
CA SER A 28 24.63 8.86 18.65
C SER A 28 23.57 9.79 18.04
N LYS A 29 22.88 10.56 18.90
CA LYS A 29 21.96 11.62 18.49
C LYS A 29 22.62 12.61 17.53
N ALA A 30 23.85 13.03 17.84
CA ALA A 30 24.61 13.97 17.00
C ALA A 30 24.83 13.43 15.59
N ARG A 31 25.15 12.12 15.47
CA ARG A 31 25.32 11.47 14.17
C ARG A 31 24.00 11.36 13.42
N LEU A 32 22.89 11.11 14.10
CA LEU A 32 21.57 11.08 13.45
C LEU A 32 21.18 12.47 12.92
N TYR A 33 21.42 13.53 13.69
CA TYR A 33 21.18 14.91 13.25
C TYR A 33 22.08 15.37 12.09
N HIS A 34 23.20 14.71 11.87
CA HIS A 34 24.03 14.95 10.68
C HIS A 34 23.33 14.54 9.38
N TYR A 35 22.42 13.56 9.45
CA TYR A 35 21.69 13.05 8.27
C TYR A 35 20.25 13.59 8.17
N TYR A 36 19.62 13.90 9.30
CA TYR A 36 18.23 14.31 9.36
C TYR A 36 18.03 15.43 10.38
N ASP A 37 17.55 16.56 9.90
CA ASP A 37 17.32 17.74 10.75
C ASP A 37 16.20 17.53 11.78
N SER A 38 15.28 16.63 11.50
CA SER A 38 14.12 16.37 12.36
C SER A 38 13.56 14.95 12.20
N LYS A 39 12.70 14.58 13.13
CA LYS A 39 11.89 13.34 13.03
C LYS A 39 10.94 13.38 11.83
N ASP A 40 10.43 14.57 11.50
CA ASP A 40 9.54 14.78 10.35
C ASP A 40 10.26 14.54 9.04
N ALA A 41 11.53 14.93 8.90
CA ALA A 41 12.36 14.63 7.74
C ALA A 41 12.56 13.12 7.55
N ILE A 42 12.77 12.38 8.64
CA ILE A 42 12.85 10.90 8.60
C ILE A 42 11.52 10.31 8.17
N LEU A 43 10.40 10.77 8.73
CA LEU A 43 9.08 10.28 8.38
C LEU A 43 8.77 10.56 6.90
N PHE A 44 9.01 11.77 6.45
CA PHE A 44 8.76 12.15 5.06
C PHE A 44 9.54 11.27 4.08
N GLU A 45 10.87 11.14 4.27
CA GLU A 45 11.68 10.29 3.40
C GLU A 45 11.27 8.82 3.45
N LEU A 46 10.88 8.32 4.62
CA LEU A 46 10.36 6.96 4.79
C LEU A 46 9.11 6.73 3.91
N LEU A 47 8.12 7.65 4.03
CA LEU A 47 6.85 7.53 3.31
C LEU A 47 7.02 7.82 1.82
N GLU A 48 7.87 8.76 1.46
CA GLU A 48 8.21 9.08 0.08
C GLU A 48 8.82 7.87 -0.64
N ARG A 49 9.84 7.25 -0.05
CA ARG A 49 10.46 6.04 -0.62
C ARG A 49 9.49 4.87 -0.70
N TYR A 50 8.63 4.72 0.29
CA TYR A 50 7.67 3.62 0.30
C TYR A 50 6.57 3.82 -0.76
N THR A 51 6.00 5.01 -0.90
CA THR A 51 5.02 5.29 -1.96
C THR A 51 5.63 5.18 -3.35
N GLN A 52 6.88 5.64 -3.52
CA GLN A 52 7.63 5.42 -4.78
C GLN A 52 7.82 3.92 -5.07
N ARG A 53 8.10 3.11 -4.05
CA ARG A 53 8.24 1.65 -4.20
C ARG A 53 6.95 1.02 -4.72
N LEU A 54 5.77 1.43 -4.23
CA LEU A 54 4.49 0.95 -4.73
C LEU A 54 4.28 1.30 -6.21
N LEU A 55 4.63 2.51 -6.64
CA LEU A 55 4.57 2.91 -8.06
C LEU A 55 5.54 2.10 -8.94
N VAL A 56 6.75 1.81 -8.43
CA VAL A 56 7.71 0.94 -9.12
C VAL A 56 7.15 -0.47 -9.30
N ILE A 57 6.49 -1.05 -8.29
CA ILE A 57 5.84 -2.36 -8.38
C ILE A 57 4.78 -2.36 -9.48
N ILE A 58 3.94 -1.34 -9.55
CA ILE A 58 2.94 -1.19 -10.61
C ILE A 58 3.60 -1.24 -12.00
N GLY A 59 4.66 -0.46 -12.20
CA GLY A 59 5.41 -0.45 -13.47
C GLY A 59 6.04 -1.80 -13.81
N GLN A 60 6.59 -2.49 -12.80
CA GLN A 60 7.19 -3.83 -12.98
C GLN A 60 6.14 -4.88 -13.37
N VAL A 61 4.97 -4.84 -12.75
CA VAL A 61 3.85 -5.73 -13.11
C VAL A 61 3.40 -5.47 -14.53
N GLN A 62 3.21 -4.21 -14.95
CA GLN A 62 2.84 -3.86 -16.31
C GLN A 62 3.87 -4.35 -17.34
N ALA A 63 5.15 -4.12 -17.09
CA ALA A 63 6.22 -4.55 -17.98
C ALA A 63 6.29 -6.09 -18.08
N THR A 64 6.07 -6.80 -16.98
CA THR A 64 6.04 -8.27 -16.95
C THR A 64 4.82 -8.81 -17.69
N ALA A 65 3.65 -8.24 -17.45
CA ALA A 65 2.41 -8.60 -18.14
C ALA A 65 2.55 -8.45 -19.67
N HIS A 66 3.14 -7.33 -20.10
CA HIS A 66 3.41 -7.12 -21.53
C HIS A 66 4.34 -8.19 -22.13
N ARG A 67 5.47 -8.50 -21.45
CA ARG A 67 6.41 -9.53 -21.93
C ARG A 67 5.83 -10.92 -21.97
N GLN A 68 4.94 -11.25 -21.03
CA GLN A 68 4.32 -12.57 -20.89
C GLN A 68 2.96 -12.68 -21.59
N ALA A 69 2.51 -11.63 -22.28
CA ALA A 69 1.20 -11.54 -22.93
C ALA A 69 0.04 -11.92 -21.99
N LEU A 70 0.11 -11.49 -20.72
CA LEU A 70 -0.97 -11.72 -19.76
C LEU A 70 -2.19 -10.89 -20.15
N ASP A 71 -3.37 -11.47 -19.98
CA ASP A 71 -4.62 -10.73 -20.09
C ASP A 71 -4.79 -9.74 -18.92
N GLU A 72 -5.81 -8.89 -19.00
CA GLU A 72 -6.03 -7.81 -18.03
C GLU A 72 -6.39 -8.35 -16.63
N ARG A 73 -7.08 -9.49 -16.54
CA ARG A 73 -7.41 -10.13 -15.25
C ARG A 73 -6.17 -10.74 -14.63
N ALA A 74 -5.40 -11.52 -15.37
CA ALA A 74 -4.13 -12.06 -14.90
C ALA A 74 -3.16 -10.97 -14.46
N THR A 75 -3.15 -9.82 -15.16
CA THR A 75 -2.34 -8.66 -14.80
C THR A 75 -2.79 -8.03 -13.47
N LEU A 76 -4.10 -7.88 -13.24
CA LEU A 76 -4.64 -7.42 -11.96
C LEU A 76 -4.30 -8.40 -10.82
N HIS A 77 -4.43 -9.71 -11.04
CA HIS A 77 -4.06 -10.73 -10.05
C HIS A 77 -2.57 -10.66 -9.70
N ALA A 78 -1.71 -10.48 -10.70
CA ALA A 78 -0.27 -10.29 -10.47
C ALA A 78 0.01 -9.05 -9.63
N LEU A 79 -0.74 -7.95 -9.83
CA LEU A 79 -0.60 -6.73 -9.04
C LEU A 79 -1.01 -6.94 -7.58
N ILE A 80 -2.16 -7.61 -7.32
CA ILE A 80 -2.62 -7.92 -5.97
C ILE A 80 -1.58 -8.74 -5.21
N ARG A 81 -1.03 -9.80 -5.84
CA ARG A 81 0.04 -10.63 -5.25
C ARG A 81 1.31 -9.81 -4.99
N ALA A 82 1.71 -8.96 -5.94
CA ALA A 82 2.90 -8.13 -5.79
C ALA A 82 2.76 -7.12 -4.63
N PHE A 83 1.58 -6.52 -4.45
CA PHE A 83 1.32 -5.63 -3.32
C PHE A 83 1.34 -6.38 -1.99
N LEU A 84 0.70 -7.54 -1.90
CA LEU A 84 0.68 -8.30 -0.65
C LEU A 84 2.08 -8.81 -0.25
N ARG A 85 2.91 -9.22 -1.20
CA ARG A 85 4.33 -9.55 -0.94
C ARG A 85 5.14 -8.33 -0.48
N GLU A 86 4.90 -7.16 -1.05
CA GLU A 86 5.53 -5.92 -0.55
C GLU A 86 5.03 -5.58 0.86
N TYR A 87 3.75 -5.76 1.16
CA TYR A 87 3.19 -5.50 2.49
C TYR A 87 3.76 -6.46 3.54
N GLU A 88 3.95 -7.74 3.20
CA GLU A 88 4.64 -8.72 4.05
C GLU A 88 6.05 -8.26 4.40
N SER A 89 6.86 -7.94 3.37
CA SER A 89 8.26 -7.54 3.55
C SER A 89 8.44 -6.15 4.14
N SER A 90 7.39 -5.31 4.11
CA SER A 90 7.42 -3.88 4.47
C SER A 90 6.35 -3.48 5.47
N ALA A 91 5.85 -4.41 6.29
CA ALA A 91 4.71 -4.21 7.18
C ALA A 91 4.81 -2.93 8.04
N THR A 92 5.99 -2.65 8.62
CA THR A 92 6.22 -1.43 9.43
C THR A 92 6.15 -0.14 8.61
N ARG A 93 6.63 -0.15 7.36
CA ARG A 93 6.56 1.00 6.45
C ARG A 93 5.13 1.22 5.97
N HIS A 94 4.42 0.13 5.68
CA HIS A 94 3.02 0.17 5.29
C HIS A 94 2.14 0.72 6.42
N ALA A 95 2.32 0.23 7.65
CA ALA A 95 1.66 0.74 8.84
C ALA A 95 1.96 2.23 9.06
N ALA A 96 3.24 2.66 8.91
CA ALA A 96 3.62 4.06 9.02
C ALA A 96 2.92 4.93 7.98
N LEU A 97 2.77 4.49 6.72
CA LEU A 97 2.06 5.21 5.68
C LEU A 97 0.58 5.44 6.07
N LEU A 98 -0.10 4.41 6.57
CA LEU A 98 -1.52 4.50 6.92
C LEU A 98 -1.78 5.32 8.19
N ALA A 99 -0.88 5.27 9.17
CA ALA A 99 -1.08 5.86 10.48
C ALA A 99 -0.42 7.22 10.69
N SER A 100 0.67 7.54 9.96
CA SER A 100 1.55 8.64 10.32
C SER A 100 1.57 9.80 9.30
N THR A 101 1.00 9.67 8.13
CA THR A 101 0.95 10.74 7.10
C THR A 101 0.33 12.03 7.64
N GLN A 102 -0.62 11.94 8.58
CA GLN A 102 -1.28 13.08 9.21
C GLN A 102 -0.35 13.97 10.04
N PHE A 103 0.82 13.48 10.45
CA PHE A 103 1.79 14.21 11.27
C PHE A 103 2.81 15.01 10.44
N LEU A 104 2.82 14.85 9.13
CA LEU A 104 3.65 15.65 8.24
C LEU A 104 3.09 17.07 8.09
N GLY A 105 3.98 18.04 7.90
CA GLY A 105 3.61 19.39 7.49
C GLY A 105 2.86 19.40 6.16
N ASP A 106 2.07 20.42 5.90
CA ASP A 106 1.11 20.48 4.78
C ASP A 106 1.75 20.20 3.42
N GLU A 107 2.92 20.78 3.13
CA GLU A 107 3.65 20.57 1.87
C GLU A 107 4.06 19.11 1.69
N GLN A 108 4.76 18.53 2.67
CA GLN A 108 5.22 17.16 2.64
C GLN A 108 4.05 16.17 2.60
N ARG A 109 3.00 16.46 3.38
CA ARG A 109 1.77 15.67 3.37
C ARG A 109 1.12 15.69 2.00
N GLY A 110 1.08 16.85 1.34
CA GLY A 110 0.58 17.00 -0.01
C GLY A 110 1.29 16.07 -0.99
N VAL A 111 2.63 16.04 -0.98
CA VAL A 111 3.43 15.15 -1.83
C VAL A 111 3.08 13.67 -1.60
N ILE A 112 2.95 13.23 -0.36
CA ILE A 112 2.61 11.85 -0.04
C ILE A 112 1.19 11.49 -0.50
N LEU A 113 0.23 12.39 -0.26
CA LEU A 113 -1.16 12.18 -0.69
C LEU A 113 -1.29 12.12 -2.21
N ASP A 114 -0.54 12.93 -2.96
CA ASP A 114 -0.53 12.90 -4.42
C ASP A 114 -0.02 11.55 -4.93
N ARG A 115 1.08 11.04 -4.37
CA ARG A 115 1.59 9.71 -4.71
C ARG A 115 0.62 8.58 -4.35
N GLN A 116 -0.09 8.70 -3.22
CA GLN A 116 -1.15 7.74 -2.88
C GLN A 116 -2.29 7.79 -3.91
N ARG A 117 -2.67 8.99 -4.38
CA ARG A 117 -3.67 9.13 -5.46
C ARG A 117 -3.20 8.47 -6.76
N ASP A 118 -1.91 8.58 -7.09
CA ASP A 118 -1.33 7.92 -8.28
C ASP A 118 -1.43 6.40 -8.17
N VAL A 119 -1.12 5.83 -7.00
CA VAL A 119 -1.27 4.39 -6.71
C VAL A 119 -2.74 3.98 -6.86
N VAL A 120 -3.68 4.70 -6.23
CA VAL A 120 -5.12 4.43 -6.32
C VAL A 120 -5.60 4.52 -7.77
N SER A 121 -5.21 5.56 -8.50
CA SER A 121 -5.58 5.77 -9.90
C SER A 121 -5.06 4.65 -10.80
N ALA A 122 -3.84 4.18 -10.55
CA ALA A 122 -3.29 3.04 -11.28
C ALA A 122 -4.11 1.76 -11.03
N VAL A 123 -4.40 1.42 -9.78
CA VAL A 123 -5.21 0.24 -9.44
C VAL A 123 -6.62 0.35 -10.04
N THR A 124 -7.22 1.53 -10.02
CA THR A 124 -8.52 1.78 -10.67
C THR A 124 -8.47 1.44 -12.16
N ARG A 125 -7.39 1.84 -12.87
CA ARG A 125 -7.22 1.49 -14.30
C ARG A 125 -7.14 -0.01 -14.54
N PHE A 126 -6.42 -0.76 -13.68
CA PHE A 126 -6.36 -2.23 -13.78
C PHE A 126 -7.74 -2.86 -13.57
N LEU A 127 -8.49 -2.41 -12.57
CA LEU A 127 -9.86 -2.90 -12.30
C LEU A 127 -10.80 -2.65 -13.49
N ARG A 128 -10.76 -1.45 -14.06
CA ARG A 128 -11.59 -1.11 -15.23
C ARG A 128 -11.26 -1.93 -16.47
N ARG A 129 -9.98 -2.24 -16.70
CA ARG A 129 -9.55 -3.09 -17.82
C ARG A 129 -9.92 -4.56 -17.60
N ALA A 130 -9.74 -5.05 -16.37
CA ALA A 130 -10.05 -6.43 -16.03
C ALA A 130 -11.56 -6.73 -16.02
N TYR A 131 -12.39 -5.74 -15.67
CA TYR A 131 -13.84 -5.90 -15.52
C TYR A 131 -14.61 -4.71 -16.15
N PRO A 132 -14.49 -4.49 -17.48
CA PRO A 132 -15.07 -3.32 -18.15
C PRO A 132 -16.60 -3.27 -18.07
N GLU A 133 -17.27 -4.44 -18.02
CA GLU A 133 -18.74 -4.56 -17.91
C GLU A 133 -19.26 -4.27 -16.50
N ARG A 134 -18.36 -4.21 -15.49
CA ARG A 134 -18.75 -4.13 -14.09
C ARG A 134 -18.21 -2.90 -13.39
N VAL A 135 -17.06 -2.38 -13.83
CA VAL A 135 -16.38 -1.24 -13.22
C VAL A 135 -16.44 -0.04 -14.16
N ASP A 136 -17.30 0.91 -13.80
CA ASP A 136 -17.53 2.14 -14.55
C ASP A 136 -17.19 3.41 -13.72
N ALA A 137 -17.44 4.59 -14.27
CA ALA A 137 -17.18 5.86 -13.61
C ALA A 137 -17.99 6.06 -12.32
N ARG A 138 -19.12 5.38 -12.12
CA ARG A 138 -20.00 5.55 -10.95
C ARG A 138 -19.50 4.75 -9.76
N ASN A 139 -18.93 3.57 -10.00
CA ASN A 139 -18.58 2.62 -8.94
C ASN A 139 -17.07 2.36 -8.80
N GLN A 140 -16.24 2.83 -9.74
CA GLN A 140 -14.79 2.57 -9.76
C GLN A 140 -14.10 2.92 -8.43
N THR A 141 -14.46 4.06 -7.83
CA THR A 141 -13.87 4.48 -6.55
C THR A 141 -14.23 3.52 -5.43
N ALA A 142 -15.52 3.15 -5.32
CA ALA A 142 -15.97 2.22 -4.29
C ALA A 142 -15.30 0.85 -4.42
N ILE A 143 -15.22 0.30 -5.64
CA ILE A 143 -14.58 -1.00 -5.90
C ILE A 143 -13.08 -0.95 -5.61
N THR A 144 -12.39 0.13 -6.04
CA THR A 144 -10.97 0.30 -5.76
C THR A 144 -10.71 0.40 -4.25
N MET A 145 -11.50 1.17 -3.53
CA MET A 145 -11.36 1.32 -2.07
C MET A 145 -11.75 0.05 -1.33
N THR A 146 -12.69 -0.75 -1.85
CA THR A 146 -13.00 -2.09 -1.32
C THR A 146 -11.79 -3.01 -1.43
N LEU A 147 -11.12 -3.05 -2.60
CA LEU A 147 -9.89 -3.83 -2.76
C LEU A 147 -8.82 -3.37 -1.76
N PHE A 148 -8.56 -2.07 -1.66
CA PHE A 148 -7.60 -1.55 -0.68
C PHE A 148 -8.03 -1.83 0.76
N GLY A 149 -9.32 -1.80 1.07
CA GLY A 149 -9.85 -2.20 2.40
C GLY A 149 -9.52 -3.65 2.75
N MET A 150 -9.55 -4.57 1.77
CA MET A 150 -9.17 -5.96 1.99
C MET A 150 -7.66 -6.12 2.22
N ILE A 151 -6.81 -5.45 1.44
CA ILE A 151 -5.36 -5.72 1.46
C ILE A 151 -4.56 -4.82 2.40
N ASN A 152 -4.97 -3.56 2.61
CA ASN A 152 -4.17 -2.60 3.39
C ASN A 152 -4.11 -2.92 4.89
N TRP A 153 -5.10 -3.63 5.44
CA TRP A 153 -5.22 -3.89 6.88
C TRP A 153 -4.45 -5.13 7.34
N THR A 154 -3.77 -5.84 6.42
CA THR A 154 -3.05 -7.10 6.70
C THR A 154 -2.01 -6.98 7.80
N PHE A 155 -1.33 -5.83 7.92
CA PHE A 155 -0.31 -5.59 8.95
C PHE A 155 -0.85 -5.67 10.39
N THR A 156 -2.17 -5.64 10.60
CA THR A 156 -2.79 -5.72 11.93
C THR A 156 -3.07 -7.15 12.38
N TRP A 157 -3.27 -8.08 11.45
CA TRP A 157 -3.74 -9.42 11.79
C TRP A 157 -3.03 -10.57 11.05
N LEU A 158 -2.55 -10.34 9.81
CA LEU A 158 -1.90 -11.39 9.03
C LEU A 158 -0.43 -11.49 9.44
N ARG A 159 -0.03 -12.67 9.93
CA ARG A 159 1.32 -12.92 10.42
C ARG A 159 2.10 -13.74 9.41
N PRO A 160 3.39 -13.39 9.11
CA PRO A 160 4.22 -14.15 8.18
C PRO A 160 4.43 -15.63 8.58
N ASP A 161 4.42 -15.90 9.90
CA ASP A 161 4.58 -17.22 10.51
C ASP A 161 3.23 -17.86 10.90
N GLY A 162 2.12 -17.26 10.49
CA GLY A 162 0.76 -17.72 10.77
C GLY A 162 0.30 -18.87 9.86
N PRO A 163 -0.88 -19.45 10.13
CA PRO A 163 -1.42 -20.53 9.32
C PRO A 163 -1.84 -20.12 7.91
N LEU A 164 -2.03 -18.82 7.65
CA LEU A 164 -2.39 -18.26 6.36
C LEU A 164 -1.23 -17.43 5.82
N SER A 165 -0.64 -17.81 4.70
CA SER A 165 0.40 -17.04 4.04
C SER A 165 -0.17 -15.84 3.27
N TYR A 166 0.65 -14.83 2.99
CA TYR A 166 0.26 -13.68 2.16
C TYR A 166 -0.15 -14.10 0.74
N ASP A 167 0.50 -15.11 0.16
CA ASP A 167 0.11 -15.64 -1.16
C ASP A 167 -1.26 -16.34 -1.10
N ALA A 168 -1.53 -17.15 -0.06
CA ALA A 168 -2.85 -17.76 0.12
C ALA A 168 -3.95 -16.71 0.37
N PHE A 169 -3.65 -15.66 1.14
CA PHE A 169 -4.58 -14.55 1.31
C PHE A 169 -4.82 -13.78 0.00
N ALA A 170 -3.81 -13.64 -0.85
CA ALA A 170 -3.99 -13.07 -2.18
C ALA A 170 -4.97 -13.90 -3.02
N ASP A 171 -4.91 -15.24 -2.94
CA ASP A 171 -5.85 -16.13 -3.62
C ASP A 171 -7.30 -15.90 -3.15
N GLU A 172 -7.51 -15.73 -1.84
CA GLU A 172 -8.85 -15.43 -1.31
C GLU A 172 -9.37 -14.07 -1.79
N VAL A 173 -8.52 -13.02 -1.76
CA VAL A 173 -8.90 -11.68 -2.27
C VAL A 173 -9.27 -11.75 -3.74
N ILE A 174 -8.48 -12.45 -4.57
CA ILE A 174 -8.72 -12.63 -5.99
C ILE A 174 -10.05 -13.38 -6.21
N ALA A 175 -10.28 -14.48 -5.48
CA ALA A 175 -11.50 -15.26 -5.59
C ALA A 175 -12.76 -14.45 -5.23
N LEU A 176 -12.69 -13.61 -4.19
CA LEU A 176 -13.78 -12.71 -3.80
C LEU A 176 -14.04 -11.65 -4.88
N LEU A 177 -12.98 -11.03 -5.43
CA LEU A 177 -13.13 -10.06 -6.53
C LEU A 177 -13.72 -10.70 -7.78
N GLU A 178 -13.24 -11.86 -8.20
CA GLU A 178 -13.74 -12.54 -9.37
C GLU A 178 -15.23 -12.88 -9.23
N ARG A 179 -15.64 -13.48 -8.13
CA ARG A 179 -17.04 -13.81 -7.88
C ARG A 179 -17.92 -12.55 -7.83
N GLY A 180 -17.47 -11.49 -7.14
CA GLY A 180 -18.22 -10.24 -7.01
C GLY A 180 -18.29 -9.40 -8.29
N LEU A 181 -17.27 -9.43 -9.13
CA LEU A 181 -17.18 -8.60 -10.33
C LEU A 181 -17.56 -9.34 -11.62
N SER A 182 -17.61 -10.67 -11.62
CA SER A 182 -18.09 -11.45 -12.76
C SER A 182 -19.61 -11.60 -12.79
N THR A 183 -20.29 -11.33 -11.68
CA THR A 183 -21.76 -11.38 -11.60
C THR A 183 -22.33 -9.99 -11.86
N PRO A 184 -23.21 -9.82 -12.88
CA PRO A 184 -23.92 -8.55 -13.07
C PRO A 184 -24.72 -8.18 -11.81
N LEU A 185 -24.74 -6.89 -11.44
CA LEU A 185 -25.70 -6.44 -10.43
C LEU A 185 -27.11 -6.67 -10.99
N ALA A 186 -27.96 -7.31 -10.20
CA ALA A 186 -29.38 -7.28 -10.48
C ALA A 186 -29.79 -5.80 -10.62
N THR A 187 -30.25 -5.42 -11.81
CA THR A 187 -30.79 -4.07 -12.02
C THR A 187 -31.94 -3.90 -11.05
N ALA A 188 -31.80 -3.01 -10.07
CA ALA A 188 -32.93 -2.61 -9.25
C ALA A 188 -33.97 -2.02 -10.22
N SER A 189 -35.12 -2.70 -10.37
CA SER A 189 -36.25 -2.15 -11.10
C SER A 189 -36.61 -0.81 -10.45
N PRO A 190 -36.77 0.27 -11.21
CA PRO A 190 -37.26 1.53 -10.65
C PRO A 190 -38.67 1.31 -10.12
N GLN A 191 -38.85 1.58 -8.80
CA GLN A 191 -40.17 1.73 -8.20
C GLN A 191 -40.74 3.10 -8.56
#